data_7f66718de2d4dad090a516a5be863689
#
_entry.id   7f66718de2d4dad090a516a5be863689
#
_cell.length_a   1.000
_cell.length_b   1.000
_cell.length_c   1.000
_cell.angle_alpha   90.00
_cell.angle_beta   90.00
_cell.angle_gamma   90.00
#
_symmetry.space_group_name_H-M   'P 1'
#
loop_
_entity.id
_entity.type
_entity.pdbx_description
1 polymer ?
#
loop_
_entity_poly.entity_id
_entity_poly.type
_entity_poly.pdbx_seq_one_letter_code
_entity_poly.pdbx_strand_id
1 'polypeptide(L)'
;MCGYRVPKDTIVFADTESVHLNPKCWENPTEFNPYRHIDENGKLITNQGNFYPFGAGRRVCAGEPLAKVELFLFLSWMFQKFNFVPEEEGHPPSLKREFSGTQFPSPYKIRAVKRK
;
A
#
# COMPACT_ATOMS: atom_id res chain seq x y z
N MET A 1 -7.66 -5.53 -27.37
CA MET A 1 -7.31 -5.68 -25.96
C MET A 1 -8.46 -6.39 -25.28
N CYS A 2 -8.31 -7.61 -24.83
CA CYS A 2 -9.36 -8.45 -24.23
C CYS A 2 -10.69 -8.49 -25.02
N GLY A 3 -10.63 -8.60 -26.35
CA GLY A 3 -11.80 -8.57 -27.26
C GLY A 3 -12.33 -7.19 -27.63
N TYR A 4 -11.87 -6.13 -26.98
CA TYR A 4 -12.27 -4.75 -27.29
C TYR A 4 -11.36 -4.13 -28.36
N ARG A 5 -11.98 -3.38 -29.29
CA ARG A 5 -11.25 -2.55 -30.26
C ARG A 5 -10.82 -1.27 -29.59
N VAL A 6 -9.50 -1.08 -29.42
CA VAL A 6 -8.91 0.16 -28.89
C VAL A 6 -8.36 0.95 -30.07
N PRO A 7 -8.88 2.17 -30.37
CA PRO A 7 -8.35 3.02 -31.42
C PRO A 7 -6.87 3.38 -31.22
N LYS A 8 -6.19 3.74 -32.29
CA LYS A 8 -4.83 4.31 -32.22
C LYS A 8 -4.86 5.57 -31.36
N ASP A 9 -3.78 5.81 -30.64
CA ASP A 9 -3.58 6.99 -29.77
C ASP A 9 -4.52 7.08 -28.54
N THR A 10 -5.22 5.99 -28.21
CA THR A 10 -5.99 5.88 -26.97
C THR A 10 -5.05 5.77 -25.77
N ILE A 11 -5.22 6.64 -24.79
CA ILE A 11 -4.51 6.54 -23.51
C ILE A 11 -5.21 5.46 -22.67
N VAL A 12 -4.42 4.50 -22.17
CA VAL A 12 -4.92 3.40 -21.34
C VAL A 12 -4.27 3.51 -19.96
N PHE A 13 -5.10 3.58 -18.92
CA PHE A 13 -4.67 3.54 -17.53
C PHE A 13 -5.00 2.19 -16.91
N ALA A 14 -4.03 1.61 -16.21
CA ALA A 14 -4.27 0.45 -15.36
C ALA A 14 -4.75 0.93 -13.98
N ASP A 15 -5.99 0.65 -13.64
CA ASP A 15 -6.53 0.96 -12.31
C ASP A 15 -6.10 -0.12 -11.31
N THR A 16 -4.95 0.10 -10.68
CA THR A 16 -4.40 -0.81 -9.68
C THR A 16 -5.19 -0.78 -8.37
N GLU A 17 -5.81 0.34 -8.04
CA GLU A 17 -6.64 0.47 -6.83
C GLU A 17 -7.86 -0.46 -6.92
N SER A 18 -8.54 -0.49 -8.07
CA SER A 18 -9.67 -1.40 -8.27
C SER A 18 -9.28 -2.88 -8.09
N VAL A 19 -8.05 -3.25 -8.44
CA VAL A 19 -7.56 -4.62 -8.20
C VAL A 19 -7.31 -4.86 -6.71
N HIS A 20 -6.67 -3.92 -6.04
CA HIS A 20 -6.32 -4.04 -4.62
C HIS A 20 -7.53 -3.93 -3.68
N LEU A 21 -8.62 -3.31 -4.13
CA LEU A 21 -9.87 -3.21 -3.38
C LEU A 21 -10.96 -4.19 -3.85
N ASN A 22 -10.64 -5.11 -4.76
CA ASN A 22 -11.60 -6.05 -5.28
C ASN A 22 -11.88 -7.19 -4.28
N PRO A 23 -13.12 -7.32 -3.78
CA PRO A 23 -13.46 -8.38 -2.83
C PRO A 23 -13.41 -9.81 -3.42
N LYS A 24 -13.34 -9.94 -4.76
CA LYS A 24 -13.08 -11.23 -5.42
C LYS A 24 -11.61 -11.65 -5.34
N CYS A 25 -10.71 -10.69 -5.08
CA CYS A 25 -9.27 -10.92 -5.01
C CYS A 25 -8.75 -10.90 -3.57
N TRP A 26 -9.41 -10.14 -2.69
CA TRP A 26 -8.96 -9.87 -1.34
C TRP A 26 -10.13 -9.97 -0.36
N GLU A 27 -9.95 -10.72 0.69
CA GLU A 27 -10.89 -10.73 1.82
C GLU A 27 -10.80 -9.40 2.57
N ASN A 28 -11.95 -8.76 2.84
CA ASN A 28 -12.05 -7.47 3.53
C ASN A 28 -11.02 -6.43 3.01
N PRO A 29 -11.06 -6.07 1.70
CA PRO A 29 -9.98 -5.31 1.07
C PRO A 29 -9.76 -3.91 1.65
N THR A 30 -10.75 -3.34 2.33
CA THR A 30 -10.66 -2.03 2.99
C THR A 30 -10.07 -2.11 4.41
N GLU A 31 -9.91 -3.31 4.95
CA GLU A 31 -9.30 -3.53 6.26
C GLU A 31 -7.77 -3.52 6.16
N PHE A 32 -7.13 -2.78 7.07
CA PHE A 32 -5.68 -2.87 7.23
C PHE A 32 -5.30 -4.17 7.94
N ASN A 33 -4.97 -5.18 7.15
CA ASN A 33 -4.55 -6.49 7.65
C ASN A 33 -3.25 -6.94 6.97
N PRO A 34 -2.09 -6.69 7.58
CA PRO A 34 -0.80 -7.09 7.01
C PRO A 34 -0.61 -8.62 6.96
N TYR A 35 -1.33 -9.38 7.76
CA TYR A 35 -1.24 -10.85 7.78
C TYR A 35 -1.71 -11.51 6.47
N ARG A 36 -2.47 -10.80 5.62
CA ARG A 36 -2.83 -11.28 4.28
C ARG A 36 -1.61 -11.54 3.36
N HIS A 37 -0.45 -11.02 3.74
CA HIS A 37 0.81 -11.20 3.03
C HIS A 37 1.73 -12.24 3.69
N ILE A 38 1.24 -12.97 4.69
CA ILE A 38 1.98 -13.99 5.43
C ILE A 38 1.29 -15.34 5.21
N ASP A 39 2.06 -16.38 4.91
CA ASP A 39 1.54 -17.74 4.76
C ASP A 39 1.33 -18.42 6.13
N GLU A 40 0.76 -19.62 6.13
CA GLU A 40 0.52 -20.45 7.32
C GLU A 40 1.79 -20.80 8.11
N ASN A 41 2.97 -20.72 7.49
CA ASN A 41 4.27 -20.96 8.11
C ASN A 41 4.92 -19.65 8.63
N GLY A 42 4.22 -18.53 8.57
CA GLY A 42 4.73 -17.22 8.98
C GLY A 42 5.71 -16.57 8.00
N LYS A 43 5.78 -17.05 6.75
CA LYS A 43 6.65 -16.50 5.71
C LYS A 43 5.92 -15.50 4.84
N LEU A 44 6.66 -14.51 4.37
CA LEU A 44 6.15 -13.53 3.42
C LEU A 44 5.80 -14.20 2.09
N ILE A 45 4.57 -13.98 1.62
CA ILE A 45 4.12 -14.39 0.30
C ILE A 45 4.68 -13.39 -0.73
N THR A 46 5.70 -13.79 -1.47
CA THR A 46 6.42 -12.91 -2.41
C THR A 46 5.75 -12.80 -3.78
N ASN A 47 4.86 -13.72 -4.13
CA ASN A 47 4.18 -13.75 -5.43
C ASN A 47 2.66 -13.82 -5.25
N GLN A 48 2.06 -12.69 -4.95
CA GLN A 48 0.60 -12.55 -4.90
C GLN A 48 0.11 -12.02 -6.25
N GLY A 49 -0.61 -12.86 -6.99
CA GLY A 49 -1.05 -12.57 -8.37
C GLY A 49 -1.91 -11.31 -8.56
N ASN A 50 -2.43 -10.73 -7.48
CA ASN A 50 -3.30 -9.55 -7.51
C ASN A 50 -2.68 -8.35 -6.76
N PHE A 51 -1.37 -8.37 -6.48
CA PHE A 51 -0.67 -7.32 -5.76
C PHE A 51 0.32 -6.58 -6.65
N TYR A 52 -0.07 -5.41 -7.12
CA TYR A 52 0.67 -4.59 -8.10
C TYR A 52 0.92 -3.16 -7.60
N PRO A 53 1.54 -2.95 -6.41
CA PRO A 53 1.71 -1.59 -5.85
C PRO A 53 2.62 -0.70 -6.70
N PHE A 54 3.46 -1.30 -7.55
CA PHE A 54 4.37 -0.59 -8.46
C PHE A 54 3.99 -0.76 -9.93
N GLY A 55 2.80 -1.28 -10.22
CA GLY A 55 2.37 -1.63 -11.56
C GLY A 55 2.93 -2.96 -12.04
N ALA A 56 2.85 -3.21 -13.35
CA ALA A 56 3.31 -4.46 -13.95
C ALA A 56 3.79 -4.26 -15.40
N GLY A 57 4.57 -5.24 -15.91
CA GLY A 57 5.03 -5.28 -17.29
C GLY A 57 6.08 -4.23 -17.62
N ARG A 58 6.10 -3.79 -18.89
CA ARG A 58 7.14 -2.86 -19.40
C ARG A 58 7.09 -1.46 -18.80
N ARG A 59 6.02 -1.11 -18.10
CA ARG A 59 5.80 0.20 -17.46
C ARG A 59 5.80 0.09 -15.93
N VAL A 60 6.34 -0.99 -15.37
CA VAL A 60 6.56 -1.12 -13.93
C VAL A 60 7.40 0.06 -13.42
N CYS A 61 7.14 0.47 -12.19
CA CYS A 61 7.85 1.60 -11.58
C CYS A 61 9.37 1.32 -11.52
N ALA A 62 10.17 2.17 -12.14
CA ALA A 62 11.62 2.03 -12.13
C ALA A 62 12.24 2.26 -10.73
N GLY A 63 11.54 2.99 -9.85
CA GLY A 63 11.94 3.26 -8.46
C GLY A 63 11.56 2.17 -7.46
N GLU A 64 10.90 1.09 -7.87
CA GLU A 64 10.47 0.01 -6.97
C GLU A 64 11.58 -0.55 -6.07
N PRO A 65 12.79 -0.90 -6.57
CA PRO A 65 13.85 -1.43 -5.71
C PRO A 65 14.29 -0.43 -4.63
N LEU A 66 14.41 0.84 -5.00
CA LEU A 66 14.78 1.91 -4.07
C LEU A 66 13.70 2.12 -3.01
N ALA A 67 12.43 2.23 -3.42
CA ALA A 67 11.31 2.42 -2.52
C ALA A 67 11.19 1.28 -1.50
N LYS A 68 11.39 0.02 -1.91
CA LYS A 68 11.38 -1.13 -1.01
C LYS A 68 12.49 -1.05 0.05
N VAL A 69 13.70 -0.68 -0.35
CA VAL A 69 14.84 -0.53 0.57
C VAL A 69 14.59 0.63 1.54
N GLU A 70 14.16 1.78 1.05
CA GLU A 70 13.86 2.93 1.90
C GLU A 70 12.76 2.62 2.91
N LEU A 71 11.63 2.07 2.47
CA LEU A 71 10.54 1.69 3.36
C LEU A 71 11.00 0.70 4.44
N PHE A 72 11.76 -0.32 4.06
CA PHE A 72 12.28 -1.29 5.02
C PHE A 72 13.21 -0.64 6.05
N LEU A 73 14.17 0.17 5.63
CA LEU A 73 15.14 0.78 6.52
C LEU A 73 14.47 1.81 7.46
N PHE A 74 13.65 2.71 6.92
CA PHE A 74 12.99 3.74 7.72
C PHE A 74 11.99 3.14 8.70
N LEU A 75 11.11 2.25 8.24
CA LEU A 75 10.12 1.63 9.12
C LEU A 75 10.78 0.77 10.20
N SER A 76 11.76 -0.07 9.84
CA SER A 76 12.48 -0.90 10.80
C SER A 76 13.17 -0.03 11.86
N TRP A 77 13.87 1.02 11.45
CA TRP A 77 14.53 1.93 12.38
C TRP A 77 13.54 2.66 13.28
N MET A 78 12.46 3.21 12.71
CA MET A 78 11.45 3.92 13.47
C MET A 78 10.77 3.01 14.51
N PHE A 79 10.34 1.82 14.12
CA PHE A 79 9.66 0.88 15.03
C PHE A 79 10.61 0.26 16.06
N GLN A 80 11.91 0.18 15.80
CA GLN A 80 12.88 -0.19 16.82
C GLN A 80 13.06 0.90 17.90
N LYS A 81 12.98 2.16 17.52
CA LYS A 81 13.27 3.30 18.42
C LYS A 81 12.03 3.86 19.10
N PHE A 82 10.87 3.79 18.46
CA PHE A 82 9.66 4.47 18.91
C PHE A 82 8.45 3.56 18.92
N ASN A 83 7.56 3.83 19.87
CA ASN A 83 6.16 3.43 19.83
C ASN A 83 5.36 4.63 19.30
N PHE A 84 4.55 4.38 18.26
CA PHE A 84 3.66 5.39 17.70
C PHE A 84 2.28 5.25 18.33
N VAL A 85 1.78 6.32 18.89
CA VAL A 85 0.48 6.36 19.55
C VAL A 85 -0.31 7.56 19.04
N PRO A 86 -1.66 7.53 19.08
CA PRO A 86 -2.48 8.68 18.75
C PRO A 86 -2.09 9.91 19.58
N GLU A 87 -2.34 11.12 19.07
CA GLU A 87 -2.15 12.35 19.84
C GLU A 87 -3.04 12.35 21.08
N GLU A 88 -4.30 11.94 20.91
CA GLU A 88 -5.27 11.74 21.98
C GLU A 88 -5.57 10.25 22.15
N GLU A 89 -5.56 9.77 23.38
CA GLU A 89 -5.84 8.38 23.71
C GLU A 89 -7.26 7.99 23.29
N GLY A 90 -7.42 6.85 22.64
CA GLY A 90 -8.70 6.36 22.14
C GLY A 90 -9.17 7.00 20.82
N HIS A 91 -8.45 8.00 20.28
CA HIS A 91 -8.80 8.67 19.03
C HIS A 91 -7.70 8.44 17.97
N PRO A 92 -7.71 7.29 17.28
CA PRO A 92 -6.73 7.04 16.22
C PRO A 92 -6.90 8.00 15.05
N PRO A 93 -5.83 8.32 14.31
CA PRO A 93 -5.91 9.13 13.11
C PRO A 93 -6.94 8.60 12.11
N SER A 94 -7.60 9.52 11.40
CA SER A 94 -8.53 9.15 10.33
C SER A 94 -7.80 8.44 9.20
N LEU A 95 -8.39 7.37 8.68
CA LEU A 95 -7.92 6.69 7.46
C LEU A 95 -8.48 7.32 6.18
N LYS A 96 -9.15 8.47 6.29
CA LYS A 96 -9.65 9.20 5.13
C LYS A 96 -8.47 9.61 4.22
N ARG A 97 -8.69 9.44 2.93
CA ARG A 97 -7.73 9.82 1.89
C ARG A 97 -8.17 11.09 1.20
N GLU A 98 -7.21 11.91 0.83
CA GLU A 98 -7.39 13.09 0.00
C GLU A 98 -6.77 12.84 -1.37
N PHE A 99 -7.26 13.56 -2.38
CA PHE A 99 -6.81 13.41 -3.76
C PHE A 99 -6.34 14.76 -4.30
N SER A 100 -5.11 14.76 -4.82
CA SER A 100 -4.55 15.89 -5.57
C SER A 100 -3.59 15.34 -6.64
N GLY A 101 -4.16 14.72 -7.68
CA GLY A 101 -3.39 13.98 -8.69
C GLY A 101 -2.89 12.61 -8.23
N THR A 102 -2.57 12.47 -6.96
CA THR A 102 -2.30 11.20 -6.27
C THR A 102 -3.12 11.14 -4.98
N GLN A 103 -3.28 9.96 -4.41
CA GLN A 103 -3.92 9.80 -3.11
C GLN A 103 -2.90 9.93 -1.98
N PHE A 104 -3.26 10.63 -0.93
CA PHE A 104 -2.46 10.78 0.29
C PHE A 104 -3.39 10.82 1.53
N PRO A 105 -2.87 10.50 2.73
CA PRO A 105 -3.68 10.56 3.94
C PRO A 105 -4.07 11.99 4.27
N SER A 106 -5.28 12.20 4.80
CA SER A 106 -5.66 13.49 5.41
C SER A 106 -4.64 13.87 6.49
N PRO A 107 -4.41 15.16 6.75
CA PRO A 107 -3.49 15.59 7.81
C PRO A 107 -3.82 14.91 9.15
N TYR A 108 -2.80 14.40 9.79
CA TYR A 108 -2.94 13.71 11.08
C TYR A 108 -1.77 14.04 12.01
N LYS A 109 -1.97 13.79 13.30
CA LYS A 109 -0.94 13.90 14.32
C LYS A 109 -0.82 12.59 15.08
N ILE A 110 0.42 12.22 15.38
CA ILE A 110 0.77 11.07 16.21
C ILE A 110 1.92 11.47 17.14
N ARG A 111 2.07 10.76 18.25
CA ARG A 111 3.21 10.90 19.14
C ARG A 111 4.18 9.74 18.94
N ALA A 112 5.45 10.06 18.77
CA ALA A 112 6.54 9.10 18.75
C ALA A 112 7.18 9.01 20.15
N VAL A 113 6.84 7.96 20.87
CA VAL A 113 7.35 7.71 22.24
C VAL A 113 8.56 6.81 22.14
N LYS A 114 9.71 7.29 22.63
CA LYS A 114 10.96 6.52 22.60
C LYS A 114 10.79 5.21 23.39
N ARG A 115 11.21 4.10 22.82
CA ARG A 115 11.30 2.82 23.54
C ARG A 115 12.47 2.87 24.54
N LYS A 116 12.25 2.25 25.68
CA LYS A 116 13.31 2.06 26.70
C LYS A 116 14.28 0.97 26.28
#